data_2a3a4a0e5881cad4eba79f4f168ecf78
#
_entry.id   2a3a4a0e5881cad4eba79f4f168ecf78
#
_cell.length_a   1.000
_cell.length_b   1.000
_cell.length_c   1.000
_cell.angle_alpha   90.00
_cell.angle_beta   90.00
_cell.angle_gamma   90.00
#
_symmetry.space_group_name_H-M   'P 1'
#
loop_
_entity.id
_entity.type
_entity.pdbx_description
1 polymer ?
#
loop_
_entity_poly.entity_id
_entity_poly.type
_entity_poly.pdbx_seq_one_letter_code
_entity_poly.pdbx_strand_id
1 'polypeptide(L)'
;PLRRQRQMCIRDRIDTLNPIVEGGTGFIPGPFGTGKTVLQHAISKQAEADIVIIAACGERANEVVEIFTEFPELVDPHTGRKLMERTIIIANTSNMPVAAREASVYTAMTLAEYYRSMGLKVLLMADSTSRWAQALREMSNRMEELPGPDAFPMDISAIISNFYGRAGYVKLSNDETSSIT
;
A
#
# COMPACT_ATOMS: atom_id res chain seq x y z
N PRO A 1 14.85 24.20 4.55
CA PRO A 1 13.57 24.89 4.76
C PRO A 1 12.54 24.51 3.68
N LEU A 2 12.88 24.51 2.39
CA LEU A 2 11.98 24.21 1.27
C LEU A 2 11.38 22.78 1.30
N ARG A 3 12.14 21.78 1.76
CA ARG A 3 11.66 20.40 1.85
C ARG A 3 10.58 20.23 2.93
N ARG A 4 10.71 20.93 4.07
CA ARG A 4 9.67 20.95 5.13
C ARG A 4 8.41 21.66 4.68
N GLN A 5 8.50 22.79 3.98
CA GLN A 5 7.35 23.51 3.44
C GLN A 5 6.58 22.66 2.41
N ARG A 6 7.29 21.93 1.53
CA ARG A 6 6.63 21.03 0.55
C ARG A 6 5.88 19.89 1.24
N GLN A 7 6.43 19.32 2.30
CA GLN A 7 5.75 18.27 3.07
C GLN A 7 4.48 18.79 3.78
N MET A 8 4.51 20.00 4.35
CA MET A 8 3.33 20.64 4.92
C MET A 8 2.26 20.88 3.84
N CYS A 9 2.60 21.44 2.69
CA CYS A 9 1.65 21.66 1.60
C CYS A 9 1.01 20.37 1.07
N ILE A 10 1.74 19.25 1.06
CA ILE A 10 1.20 17.95 0.65
C ILE A 10 0.17 17.45 1.67
N ARG A 11 0.49 17.51 2.95
CA ARG A 11 -0.40 17.13 4.04
C ARG A 11 -1.69 17.94 4.00
N ASP A 12 -1.59 19.27 3.95
CA ASP A 12 -2.73 20.17 3.96
C ASP A 12 -3.67 19.92 2.77
N ARG A 13 -3.12 19.54 1.62
CA ARG A 13 -3.93 19.19 0.44
C ARG A 13 -4.67 17.88 0.59
N ILE A 14 -4.04 16.87 1.18
CA ILE A 14 -4.71 15.57 1.42
C ILE A 14 -5.82 15.77 2.44
N ASP A 15 -5.54 16.42 3.57
CA ASP A 15 -6.49 16.61 4.64
C ASP A 15 -7.70 17.47 4.24
N THR A 16 -7.51 18.41 3.30
CA THR A 16 -8.59 19.32 2.90
C THR A 16 -9.34 18.88 1.64
N LEU A 17 -8.65 18.27 0.66
CA LEU A 17 -9.26 17.97 -0.65
C LEU A 17 -9.66 16.50 -0.78
N ASN A 18 -8.89 15.58 -0.23
CA ASN A 18 -9.11 14.14 -0.33
C ASN A 18 -8.74 13.45 0.99
N PRO A 19 -9.50 13.66 2.07
CA PRO A 19 -9.20 13.05 3.35
C PRO A 19 -9.26 11.54 3.26
N ILE A 20 -8.21 10.88 3.75
CA ILE A 20 -8.18 9.43 3.90
C ILE A 20 -8.73 9.11 5.28
N VAL A 21 -9.87 8.43 5.32
CA VAL A 21 -10.55 8.03 6.56
C VAL A 21 -10.20 6.60 6.94
N GLU A 22 -10.27 6.29 8.22
CA GLU A 22 -10.09 4.92 8.71
C GLU A 22 -11.07 3.96 8.05
N GLY A 23 -10.57 2.85 7.53
CA GLY A 23 -11.37 1.88 6.78
C GLY A 23 -11.72 2.30 5.35
N GLY A 24 -11.24 3.44 4.91
CA GLY A 24 -11.40 3.91 3.52
C GLY A 24 -10.33 3.35 2.58
N THR A 25 -10.53 3.59 1.29
CA THR A 25 -9.55 3.27 0.25
C THR A 25 -9.12 4.54 -0.46
N GLY A 26 -7.81 4.68 -0.68
CA GLY A 26 -7.23 5.79 -1.42
C GLY A 26 -6.52 5.31 -2.68
N PHE A 27 -6.58 6.09 -3.74
CA PHE A 27 -5.83 5.83 -4.96
C PHE A 27 -5.00 7.05 -5.35
N ILE A 28 -3.71 6.81 -5.60
CA ILE A 28 -2.74 7.84 -5.97
C ILE A 28 -2.34 7.62 -7.44
N PRO A 29 -3.10 8.18 -8.39
CA PRO A 29 -2.76 8.06 -9.80
C PRO A 29 -1.59 8.96 -10.17
N GLY A 30 -0.78 8.51 -11.11
CA GLY A 30 0.28 9.34 -11.67
C GLY A 30 1.31 8.56 -12.46
N PRO A 31 1.89 9.14 -13.50
CA PRO A 31 2.98 8.53 -14.25
C PRO A 31 4.25 8.42 -13.39
N PHE A 32 5.26 7.77 -13.94
CA PHE A 32 6.55 7.61 -13.29
C PHE A 32 7.20 8.98 -12.97
N GLY A 33 7.83 9.08 -11.80
CA GLY A 33 8.55 10.30 -11.39
C GLY A 33 7.66 11.45 -10.87
N THR A 34 6.36 11.25 -10.67
CA THR A 34 5.43 12.28 -10.15
C THR A 34 5.45 12.43 -8.63
N GLY A 35 6.29 11.66 -7.93
CA GLY A 35 6.43 11.75 -6.49
C GLY A 35 5.42 10.92 -5.69
N LYS A 36 4.85 9.86 -6.28
CA LYS A 36 3.92 8.94 -5.59
C LYS A 36 4.52 8.37 -4.31
N THR A 37 5.74 7.85 -4.39
CA THR A 37 6.46 7.27 -3.25
C THR A 37 6.69 8.31 -2.14
N VAL A 38 7.05 9.55 -2.50
CA VAL A 38 7.19 10.64 -1.54
C VAL A 38 5.88 10.93 -0.82
N LEU A 39 4.76 10.89 -1.56
CA LEU A 39 3.43 11.07 -1.00
C LEU A 39 3.06 9.93 -0.04
N GLN A 40 3.34 8.67 -0.42
CA GLN A 40 3.13 7.50 0.42
C GLN A 40 3.94 7.58 1.73
N HIS A 41 5.22 7.97 1.66
CA HIS A 41 6.05 8.19 2.84
C HIS A 41 5.49 9.31 3.74
N ALA A 42 4.94 10.37 3.16
CA ALA A 42 4.30 11.44 3.92
C ALA A 42 3.03 10.96 4.62
N ILE A 43 2.21 10.15 3.95
CA ILE A 43 1.00 9.55 4.52
C ILE A 43 1.37 8.61 5.66
N SER A 44 2.30 7.66 5.45
CA SER A 44 2.72 6.71 6.47
C SER A 44 3.27 7.37 7.74
N LYS A 45 3.96 8.50 7.56
CA LYS A 45 4.50 9.28 8.69
C LYS A 45 3.41 9.99 9.50
N GLN A 46 2.35 10.47 8.84
CA GLN A 46 1.32 11.29 9.45
C GLN A 46 0.08 10.48 9.87
N ALA A 47 -0.07 9.25 9.39
CA ALA A 47 -1.22 8.42 9.66
C ALA A 47 -1.30 7.99 11.14
N GLU A 48 -2.48 8.09 11.70
CA GLU A 48 -2.83 7.57 13.03
C GLU A 48 -3.13 6.06 12.95
N ALA A 49 -2.16 5.28 12.45
CA ALA A 49 -2.25 3.84 12.37
C ALA A 49 -1.30 3.19 13.35
N ASP A 50 -1.71 2.07 13.96
CA ASP A 50 -0.86 1.30 14.86
C ASP A 50 0.22 0.56 14.07
N ILE A 51 -0.14 0.05 12.90
CA ILE A 51 0.76 -0.69 12.01
C ILE A 51 0.65 -0.15 10.59
N VAL A 52 1.80 -0.01 9.95
CA VAL A 52 1.92 0.35 8.53
C VAL A 52 2.49 -0.84 7.78
N ILE A 53 1.80 -1.29 6.74
CA ILE A 53 2.27 -2.36 5.86
C ILE A 53 2.55 -1.78 4.48
N ILE A 54 3.78 -1.94 4.01
CA ILE A 54 4.19 -1.51 2.67
C ILE A 54 4.41 -2.75 1.81
N ALA A 55 3.57 -2.91 0.81
CA ALA A 55 3.69 -3.96 -0.19
C ALA A 55 4.33 -3.37 -1.46
N ALA A 56 5.63 -3.56 -1.63
CA ALA A 56 6.32 -3.23 -2.87
C ALA A 56 6.13 -4.38 -3.86
N CYS A 57 5.25 -4.20 -4.84
CA CYS A 57 4.91 -5.21 -5.82
C CYS A 57 5.65 -4.97 -7.14
N GLY A 58 6.75 -5.70 -7.35
CA GLY A 58 7.54 -5.63 -8.57
C GLY A 58 8.30 -4.30 -8.75
N GLU A 59 8.61 -3.61 -7.66
CA GLU A 59 9.36 -2.35 -7.69
C GLU A 59 10.82 -2.56 -8.13
N ARG A 60 11.47 -1.48 -8.57
CA ARG A 60 12.89 -1.52 -8.90
C ARG A 60 13.70 -1.71 -7.63
N ALA A 61 14.79 -2.47 -7.71
CA ALA A 61 15.67 -2.70 -6.57
C ALA A 61 16.14 -1.40 -5.89
N ASN A 62 16.40 -0.34 -6.67
CA ASN A 62 16.83 0.96 -6.15
C ASN A 62 15.73 1.64 -5.31
N GLU A 63 14.46 1.54 -5.72
CA GLU A 63 13.32 2.10 -4.98
C GLU A 63 13.10 1.34 -3.66
N VAL A 64 13.26 0.03 -3.68
CA VAL A 64 13.20 -0.80 -2.48
C VAL A 64 14.34 -0.46 -1.50
N VAL A 65 15.57 -0.29 -2.01
CA VAL A 65 16.71 0.14 -1.19
C VAL A 65 16.47 1.51 -0.57
N GLU A 66 15.88 2.46 -1.31
CA GLU A 66 15.53 3.78 -0.80
C GLU A 66 14.57 3.69 0.40
N ILE A 67 13.54 2.82 0.30
CA ILE A 67 12.64 2.56 1.43
C ILE A 67 13.42 2.04 2.65
N PHE A 68 14.30 1.06 2.47
CA PHE A 68 15.09 0.49 3.57
C PHE A 68 16.10 1.47 4.16
N THR A 69 16.55 2.47 3.43
CA THR A 69 17.48 3.48 3.92
C THR A 69 16.77 4.67 4.56
N GLU A 70 15.65 5.12 4.00
CA GLU A 70 14.92 6.30 4.50
C GLU A 70 14.02 6.00 5.71
N PHE A 71 13.30 4.87 5.70
CA PHE A 71 12.34 4.54 6.77
C PHE A 71 12.94 4.43 8.17
N PRO A 72 14.13 3.85 8.38
CA PRO A 72 14.75 3.79 9.69
C PRO A 72 15.15 5.16 10.27
N GLU A 73 15.30 6.18 9.41
CA GLU A 73 15.63 7.54 9.84
C GLU A 73 14.38 8.38 10.16
N LEU A 74 13.20 7.93 9.69
CA LEU A 74 11.95 8.64 9.94
C LEU A 74 11.49 8.42 11.38
N VAL A 75 11.14 9.54 12.02
CA VAL A 75 10.56 9.54 13.36
C VAL A 75 9.09 9.84 13.26
N ASP A 76 8.28 9.05 13.96
CA ASP A 76 6.85 9.26 14.11
C ASP A 76 6.61 10.54 14.94
N PRO A 77 5.89 11.52 14.41
CA PRO A 77 5.62 12.76 15.12
C PRO A 77 4.71 12.59 16.33
N HIS A 78 3.92 11.52 16.40
CA HIS A 78 2.96 11.27 17.48
C HIS A 78 3.61 10.55 18.66
N THR A 79 4.43 9.55 18.39
CA THR A 79 5.03 8.69 19.43
C THR A 79 6.49 9.04 19.74
N GLY A 80 7.16 9.79 18.87
CA GLY A 80 8.60 10.06 18.96
C GLY A 80 9.50 8.84 18.71
N ARG A 81 8.93 7.68 18.39
CA ARG A 81 9.66 6.44 18.06
C ARG A 81 10.02 6.40 16.58
N LYS A 82 10.89 5.48 16.22
CA LYS A 82 11.22 5.25 14.82
C LYS A 82 10.03 4.65 14.09
N LEU A 83 9.72 5.15 12.90
CA LEU A 83 8.60 4.66 12.09
C LEU A 83 8.75 3.17 11.75
N MET A 84 9.99 2.70 11.61
CA MET A 84 10.29 1.29 11.31
C MET A 84 9.79 0.32 12.40
N GLU A 85 9.63 0.75 13.64
CA GLU A 85 9.13 -0.11 14.74
C GLU A 85 7.68 -0.56 14.53
N ARG A 86 6.89 0.23 13.79
CA ARG A 86 5.50 -0.07 13.45
C ARG A 86 5.27 -0.39 11.96
N THR A 87 6.37 -0.58 11.20
CA THR A 87 6.28 -0.79 9.75
C THR A 87 6.71 -2.19 9.36
N ILE A 88 5.89 -2.84 8.54
CA ILE A 88 6.18 -4.13 7.92
C ILE A 88 6.38 -3.88 6.42
N ILE A 89 7.50 -4.31 5.87
CA ILE A 89 7.82 -4.14 4.46
C ILE A 89 7.83 -5.51 3.80
N ILE A 90 6.97 -5.68 2.80
CA ILE A 90 6.96 -6.84 1.91
C ILE A 90 7.57 -6.40 0.60
N ALA A 91 8.86 -6.68 0.42
CA ALA A 91 9.60 -6.26 -0.75
C ALA A 91 9.61 -7.34 -1.82
N ASN A 92 8.99 -7.04 -2.95
CA ASN A 92 9.06 -7.85 -4.15
C ASN A 92 9.62 -7.01 -5.30
N THR A 93 10.76 -7.41 -5.83
CA THR A 93 11.42 -6.69 -6.93
C THR A 93 10.97 -7.19 -8.29
N SER A 94 11.20 -6.38 -9.33
CA SER A 94 10.85 -6.70 -10.72
C SER A 94 11.54 -7.95 -11.26
N ASN A 95 12.63 -8.39 -10.63
CA ASN A 95 13.39 -9.58 -11.04
C ASN A 95 12.82 -10.88 -10.47
N MET A 96 11.85 -10.80 -9.55
CA MET A 96 11.23 -11.98 -8.96
C MET A 96 10.22 -12.63 -9.91
N PRO A 97 9.93 -13.94 -9.73
CA PRO A 97 8.93 -14.65 -10.52
C PRO A 97 7.56 -13.98 -10.49
N VAL A 98 6.80 -14.11 -11.58
CA VAL A 98 5.47 -13.51 -11.73
C VAL A 98 4.52 -13.92 -10.62
N ALA A 99 4.52 -15.22 -10.27
CA ALA A 99 3.68 -15.75 -9.19
C ALA A 99 4.01 -15.11 -7.82
N ALA A 100 5.28 -14.81 -7.56
CA ALA A 100 5.68 -14.13 -6.32
C ALA A 100 5.19 -12.66 -6.32
N ARG A 101 5.22 -11.99 -7.48
CA ARG A 101 4.69 -10.62 -7.61
C ARG A 101 3.19 -10.56 -7.39
N GLU A 102 2.45 -11.53 -7.90
CA GLU A 102 1.03 -11.67 -7.65
C GLU A 102 0.73 -11.93 -6.18
N ALA A 103 1.38 -12.94 -5.59
CA ALA A 103 1.13 -13.38 -4.23
C ALA A 103 1.50 -12.32 -3.17
N SER A 104 2.43 -11.41 -3.46
CA SER A 104 2.91 -10.41 -2.48
C SER A 104 1.80 -9.49 -1.97
N VAL A 105 0.88 -9.10 -2.84
CA VAL A 105 -0.26 -8.23 -2.48
C VAL A 105 -1.23 -8.94 -1.55
N TYR A 106 -1.53 -10.22 -1.86
CA TYR A 106 -2.40 -11.03 -1.01
C TYR A 106 -1.76 -11.36 0.35
N THR A 107 -0.45 -11.59 0.37
CA THR A 107 0.31 -11.76 1.61
C THR A 107 0.23 -10.53 2.49
N ALA A 108 0.38 -9.34 1.90
CA ALA A 108 0.25 -8.07 2.62
C ALA A 108 -1.15 -7.89 3.20
N MET A 109 -2.18 -8.19 2.42
CA MET A 109 -3.56 -8.10 2.87
C MET A 109 -3.87 -9.11 3.99
N THR A 110 -3.36 -10.33 3.89
CA THR A 110 -3.54 -11.35 4.94
C THR A 110 -2.92 -10.91 6.26
N LEU A 111 -1.72 -10.31 6.23
CA LEU A 111 -1.11 -9.72 7.42
C LEU A 111 -1.93 -8.54 7.96
N ALA A 112 -2.46 -7.68 7.09
CA ALA A 112 -3.33 -6.59 7.50
C ALA A 112 -4.58 -7.09 8.22
N GLU A 113 -5.24 -8.13 7.68
CA GLU A 113 -6.41 -8.75 8.30
C GLU A 113 -6.08 -9.43 9.63
N TYR A 114 -4.91 -10.05 9.74
CA TYR A 114 -4.46 -10.64 10.99
C TYR A 114 -4.33 -9.58 12.09
N TYR A 115 -3.67 -8.46 11.82
CA TYR A 115 -3.54 -7.38 12.79
C TYR A 115 -4.86 -6.67 13.07
N ARG A 116 -5.73 -6.52 12.05
CA ARG A 116 -7.09 -6.01 12.26
C ARG A 116 -7.87 -6.90 13.23
N SER A 117 -7.74 -8.23 13.14
CA SER A 117 -8.42 -9.15 14.04
C SER A 117 -7.94 -9.05 15.50
N MET A 118 -6.77 -8.47 15.72
CA MET A 118 -6.22 -8.14 17.04
C MET A 118 -6.71 -6.80 17.60
N GLY A 119 -7.55 -6.06 16.89
CA GLY A 119 -8.03 -4.76 17.33
C GLY A 119 -7.18 -3.57 16.87
N LEU A 120 -6.18 -3.77 16.02
CA LEU A 120 -5.26 -2.73 15.58
C LEU A 120 -5.77 -2.00 14.33
N LYS A 121 -5.37 -0.74 14.21
CA LYS A 121 -5.60 0.08 13.02
C LYS A 121 -4.42 -0.10 12.07
N VAL A 122 -4.70 -0.61 10.88
CA VAL A 122 -3.67 -0.96 9.89
C VAL A 122 -3.78 -0.04 8.68
N LEU A 123 -2.66 0.53 8.28
CA LEU A 123 -2.51 1.23 6.99
C LEU A 123 -1.76 0.31 6.03
N LEU A 124 -2.43 -0.11 4.96
CA LEU A 124 -1.83 -0.91 3.89
C LEU A 124 -1.55 -0.04 2.67
N MET A 125 -0.31 0.05 2.27
CA MET A 125 0.12 0.75 1.06
C MET A 125 0.68 -0.23 0.05
N ALA A 126 0.09 -0.28 -1.15
CA ALA A 126 0.56 -1.11 -2.25
C ALA A 126 1.23 -0.25 -3.33
N ASP A 127 2.51 -0.43 -3.52
CA ASP A 127 3.30 0.24 -4.56
C ASP A 127 3.96 -0.81 -5.49
N SER A 128 3.64 -0.92 -6.75
CA SER A 128 2.49 -0.27 -7.38
C SER A 128 1.50 -1.32 -7.88
N THR A 129 0.22 -1.05 -7.73
CA THR A 129 -0.85 -1.93 -8.22
C THR A 129 -0.85 -2.12 -9.73
N SER A 130 -0.26 -1.19 -10.50
CA SER A 130 -0.06 -1.34 -11.95
C SER A 130 0.83 -2.53 -12.29
N ARG A 131 1.88 -2.77 -11.50
CA ARG A 131 2.78 -3.91 -11.71
C ARG A 131 2.16 -5.22 -11.25
N TRP A 132 1.29 -5.16 -10.25
CA TRP A 132 0.45 -6.30 -9.87
C TRP A 132 -0.51 -6.68 -11.01
N ALA A 133 -1.22 -5.70 -11.60
CA ALA A 133 -2.06 -5.94 -12.77
C ALA A 133 -1.27 -6.51 -13.96
N GLN A 134 -0.04 -6.04 -14.17
CA GLN A 134 0.85 -6.61 -15.17
C GLN A 134 1.20 -8.08 -14.86
N ALA A 135 1.45 -8.42 -13.60
CA ALA A 135 1.69 -9.81 -13.20
C ALA A 135 0.46 -10.70 -13.45
N LEU A 136 -0.74 -10.21 -13.15
CA LEU A 136 -2.00 -10.92 -13.48
C LEU A 136 -2.13 -11.16 -14.99
N ARG A 137 -1.82 -10.16 -15.82
CA ARG A 137 -1.81 -10.31 -17.28
C ARG A 137 -0.81 -11.36 -17.77
N GLU A 138 0.41 -11.35 -17.23
CA GLU A 138 1.43 -12.34 -17.59
C GLU A 138 1.01 -13.75 -17.16
N MET A 139 0.34 -13.91 -16.03
CA MET A 139 -0.14 -15.19 -15.53
C MET A 139 -1.26 -15.73 -16.43
N SER A 140 -2.28 -14.93 -16.71
CA SER A 140 -3.41 -15.28 -17.57
C SER A 140 -2.96 -15.69 -18.97
N ASN A 141 -1.99 -14.95 -19.54
CA ASN A 141 -1.40 -15.31 -20.84
C ASN A 141 -0.66 -16.66 -20.83
N ARG A 142 -0.03 -17.01 -19.71
CA ARG A 142 0.63 -18.33 -19.57
C ARG A 142 -0.36 -19.47 -19.38
N MET A 143 -1.53 -19.18 -18.81
CA MET A 143 -2.62 -20.13 -18.65
C MET A 143 -3.48 -20.27 -19.89
N GLU A 144 -3.14 -19.55 -20.97
CA GLU A 144 -3.89 -19.55 -22.24
C GLU A 144 -5.35 -19.16 -22.09
N GLU A 145 -5.64 -18.31 -21.10
CA GLU A 145 -6.98 -17.77 -20.88
C GLU A 145 -7.37 -16.82 -22.01
N LEU A 146 -8.67 -16.71 -22.28
CA LEU A 146 -9.16 -15.77 -23.27
C LEU A 146 -8.86 -14.33 -22.81
N PRO A 147 -8.11 -13.56 -23.64
CA PRO A 147 -7.72 -12.21 -23.26
C PRO A 147 -8.91 -11.25 -23.31
N GLY A 148 -9.01 -10.44 -22.28
CA GLY A 148 -9.88 -9.26 -22.25
C GLY A 148 -9.25 -8.06 -22.96
N PRO A 149 -9.80 -6.85 -22.76
CA PRO A 149 -9.21 -5.61 -23.30
C PRO A 149 -7.75 -5.43 -22.87
N ASP A 150 -6.91 -4.98 -23.79
CA ASP A 150 -5.46 -4.78 -23.58
C ASP A 150 -4.71 -6.03 -23.08
N ALA A 151 -5.20 -7.22 -23.43
CA ALA A 151 -4.67 -8.51 -23.01
C ALA A 151 -4.62 -8.73 -21.48
N PHE A 152 -5.44 -8.03 -20.72
CA PHE A 152 -5.67 -8.33 -19.30
C PHE A 152 -6.69 -9.47 -19.14
N PRO A 153 -6.70 -10.15 -17.97
CA PRO A 153 -7.78 -11.09 -17.64
C PRO A 153 -9.14 -10.42 -17.74
N MET A 154 -10.17 -11.15 -18.17
CA MET A 154 -11.52 -10.60 -18.29
C MET A 154 -12.12 -10.17 -16.96
N ASP A 155 -11.69 -10.77 -15.87
CA ASP A 155 -12.15 -10.56 -14.50
C ASP A 155 -11.28 -9.58 -13.68
N ILE A 156 -10.32 -8.89 -14.31
CA ILE A 156 -9.38 -7.99 -13.60
C ILE A 156 -10.10 -6.93 -12.75
N SER A 157 -11.22 -6.42 -13.23
CA SER A 157 -12.01 -5.43 -12.48
C SER A 157 -12.62 -6.04 -11.22
N ALA A 158 -13.07 -7.29 -11.28
CA ALA A 158 -13.59 -8.02 -10.12
C ALA A 158 -12.48 -8.33 -9.11
N ILE A 159 -11.30 -8.76 -9.58
CA ILE A 159 -10.13 -9.03 -8.72
C ILE A 159 -9.72 -7.77 -7.96
N ILE A 160 -9.60 -6.65 -8.66
CA ILE A 160 -9.21 -5.36 -8.07
C ILE A 160 -10.30 -4.88 -7.09
N SER A 161 -11.57 -4.95 -7.46
CA SER A 161 -12.69 -4.56 -6.61
C SER A 161 -12.75 -5.40 -5.33
N ASN A 162 -12.56 -6.71 -5.43
CA ASN A 162 -12.52 -7.61 -4.29
C ASN A 162 -11.33 -7.30 -3.36
N PHE A 163 -10.18 -6.95 -3.92
CA PHE A 163 -9.02 -6.53 -3.12
C PHE A 163 -9.31 -5.26 -2.33
N TYR A 164 -9.80 -4.21 -2.97
CA TYR A 164 -10.15 -2.96 -2.29
C TYR A 164 -11.33 -3.12 -1.33
N GLY A 165 -12.28 -4.01 -1.64
CA GLY A 165 -13.42 -4.30 -0.77
C GLY A 165 -13.06 -4.97 0.56
N ARG A 166 -11.81 -5.44 0.72
CA ARG A 166 -11.30 -5.99 2.01
C ARG A 166 -10.90 -4.91 3.01
N ALA A 167 -10.69 -3.67 2.55
CA ALA A 167 -10.55 -2.52 3.44
C ALA A 167 -11.87 -2.24 4.14
N GLY A 168 -11.80 -1.78 5.39
CA GLY A 168 -13.00 -1.46 6.12
C GLY A 168 -12.74 -1.20 7.61
N TYR A 169 -13.73 -0.58 8.21
CA TYR A 169 -13.81 -0.34 9.63
C TYR A 169 -14.69 -1.43 10.26
N VAL A 170 -14.19 -2.12 11.24
CA VAL A 170 -14.86 -3.27 11.87
C VAL A 170 -14.92 -3.09 13.37
N LYS A 171 -16.09 -3.41 13.95
CA LYS A 171 -16.26 -3.56 15.38
C LYS A 171 -16.12 -5.03 15.75
N LEU A 172 -15.16 -5.33 16.61
CA LEU A 172 -14.87 -6.68 17.09
C LEU A 172 -15.86 -7.11 18.18
N SER A 173 -15.85 -8.40 18.49
CA SER A 173 -16.74 -8.99 19.51
C SER A 173 -16.48 -8.47 20.93
N ASN A 174 -15.31 -7.90 21.19
CA ASN A 174 -14.91 -7.29 22.46
C ASN A 174 -15.25 -5.78 22.54
N ASP A 175 -16.09 -5.28 21.63
CA ASP A 175 -16.43 -3.86 21.46
C ASP A 175 -15.26 -2.94 21.02
N GLU A 176 -14.07 -3.46 20.80
CA GLU A 176 -12.97 -2.70 20.20
C GLU A 176 -13.20 -2.47 18.72
N THR A 177 -12.66 -1.38 18.22
CA THR A 177 -12.77 -1.00 16.80
C THR A 177 -11.42 -1.12 16.14
N SER A 178 -11.40 -1.67 14.94
CA SER A 178 -10.21 -1.87 14.13
C SER A 178 -10.48 -1.54 12.67
N SER A 179 -9.43 -1.25 11.92
CA SER A 179 -9.56 -0.85 10.52
C SER A 179 -8.42 -1.33 9.65
N ILE A 180 -8.71 -1.49 8.36
CA ILE A 180 -7.71 -1.55 7.28
C ILE A 180 -8.01 -0.41 6.32
N THR A 181 -7.04 0.47 6.12
CA THR A 181 -7.10 1.61 5.21
C THR A 181 -6.06 1.44 4.12
#